data_395cd8e6d6a92606e7b27e211621cade
#
_entry.id   395cd8e6d6a92606e7b27e211621cade
#
_cell.length_a   1.000
_cell.length_b   1.000
_cell.length_c   1.000
_cell.angle_alpha   90.00
_cell.angle_beta   90.00
_cell.angle_gamma   90.00
#
_symmetry.space_group_name_H-M   'P 1'
#
loop_
_entity.id
_entity.type
_entity.pdbx_description
1 polymer ?
#
loop_
_entity_poly.entity_id
_entity_poly.type
_entity_poly.pdbx_seq_one_letter_code
_entity_poly.pdbx_strand_id
1 'polypeptide(L)'
;MIRFRNAMGYYDIHTHQMPFHKEDIAIINRIVSPLGDMQPGSLPDTVIRSYGIHPWYIYNVKEQMDLLRVLVSGSGVVAIGEAGLDTLAESPMDLQKEVFLAQANLAEETHKPLIIHCVKAWADLIACKKAVKPEMPWIIHGFRGNGELASQLVRLGFYLSFGDRFNPSALRAAWPDFLFLETDDKSIDIRGVYQNVAEALDIPEEKLRIQIAKNVSIFHLNG
;
A
#
# COMPACT_ATOMS: atom_id res chain seq x y z
N MET A 1 -19.34 -13.38 1.28
CA MET A 1 -19.79 -11.97 1.23
C MET A 1 -19.38 -11.32 2.55
N ILE A 2 -18.23 -10.62 2.56
CA ILE A 2 -17.70 -9.94 3.75
C ILE A 2 -18.47 -8.63 3.86
N ARG A 3 -19.43 -8.53 4.78
CA ARG A 3 -20.15 -7.29 5.05
C ARG A 3 -19.34 -6.42 6.01
N PHE A 4 -18.56 -5.50 5.50
CA PHE A 4 -17.92 -4.46 6.32
C PHE A 4 -18.98 -3.42 6.75
N ARG A 5 -19.61 -3.65 7.91
CA ARG A 5 -20.65 -2.78 8.47
C ARG A 5 -20.12 -1.72 9.45
N ASN A 6 -18.84 -1.35 9.42
CA ASN A 6 -18.35 -0.35 10.36
C ASN A 6 -17.72 0.86 9.66
N ALA A 7 -18.55 1.89 9.41
CA ALA A 7 -18.05 3.23 9.03
C ALA A 7 -17.13 3.87 10.11
N MET A 8 -16.89 3.17 11.21
CA MET A 8 -16.07 3.60 12.36
C MET A 8 -14.94 2.62 12.72
N GLY A 9 -14.57 1.69 11.82
CA GLY A 9 -13.44 0.77 11.99
C GLY A 9 -12.08 1.48 11.89
N TYR A 10 -11.03 0.81 12.35
CA TYR A 10 -9.65 1.18 12.05
C TYR A 10 -9.20 0.39 10.83
N TYR A 11 -8.49 1.07 9.94
CA TYR A 11 -7.99 0.50 8.69
C TYR A 11 -6.48 0.58 8.68
N ASP A 12 -5.84 -0.54 8.43
CA ASP A 12 -4.41 -0.71 8.20
C ASP A 12 -4.22 -1.12 6.74
N ILE A 13 -3.77 -0.20 5.88
CA ILE A 13 -3.75 -0.46 4.43
C ILE A 13 -2.54 -1.26 3.98
N HIS A 14 -1.56 -1.45 4.86
CA HIS A 14 -0.36 -2.22 4.55
C HIS A 14 0.28 -2.77 5.83
N THR A 15 0.24 -4.08 6.01
CA THR A 15 0.88 -4.76 7.13
C THR A 15 1.32 -6.17 6.73
N HIS A 16 2.33 -6.70 7.44
CA HIS A 16 2.79 -8.09 7.30
C HIS A 16 2.18 -9.02 8.35
N GLN A 17 1.37 -8.49 9.26
CA GLN A 17 0.82 -9.21 10.42
C GLN A 17 -0.71 -9.16 10.46
N MET A 18 -1.28 -10.09 11.21
CA MET A 18 -2.72 -10.04 11.51
C MET A 18 -3.00 -8.86 12.46
N PRO A 19 -4.17 -8.19 12.34
CA PRO A 19 -4.52 -7.09 13.20
C PRO A 19 -4.66 -7.53 14.67
N PHE A 20 -4.32 -6.65 15.61
CA PHE A 20 -4.45 -6.90 17.05
C PHE A 20 -5.90 -7.09 17.49
N HIS A 21 -6.82 -6.41 16.83
CA HIS A 21 -8.25 -6.47 17.12
C HIS A 21 -9.01 -7.04 15.93
N LYS A 22 -9.93 -7.98 16.18
CA LYS A 22 -10.68 -8.69 15.12
C LYS A 22 -11.62 -7.79 14.31
N GLU A 23 -12.02 -6.65 14.89
CA GLU A 23 -12.87 -5.66 14.26
C GLU A 23 -12.10 -4.68 13.37
N ASP A 24 -10.76 -4.63 13.45
CA ASP A 24 -9.92 -3.79 12.62
C ASP A 24 -9.71 -4.46 11.27
N ILE A 25 -9.65 -3.65 10.23
CA ILE A 25 -9.53 -4.12 8.86
C ILE A 25 -8.09 -3.88 8.39
N ALA A 26 -7.40 -4.97 8.03
CA ALA A 26 -6.02 -4.90 7.57
C ALA A 26 -5.87 -5.50 6.18
N ILE A 27 -5.07 -4.86 5.32
CA ILE A 27 -4.59 -5.43 4.05
C ILE A 27 -3.24 -6.09 4.32
N ILE A 28 -3.25 -7.42 4.38
CA ILE A 28 -2.05 -8.21 4.65
C ILE A 28 -1.21 -8.30 3.38
N ASN A 29 -0.01 -7.73 3.42
CA ASN A 29 0.93 -7.82 2.29
C ASN A 29 1.61 -9.18 2.21
N ARG A 30 1.77 -9.70 0.98
CA ARG A 30 2.48 -10.94 0.67
C ARG A 30 3.42 -10.72 -0.52
N ILE A 31 4.70 -10.96 -0.31
CA ILE A 31 5.74 -10.79 -1.32
C ILE A 31 5.87 -12.06 -2.16
N VAL A 32 5.83 -11.93 -3.48
CA VAL A 32 6.08 -13.03 -4.43
C VAL A 32 7.57 -13.34 -4.47
N SER A 33 8.01 -14.28 -3.65
CA SER A 33 9.42 -14.69 -3.47
C SER A 33 9.57 -16.21 -3.48
N PRO A 34 10.70 -16.78 -3.95
CA PRO A 34 10.95 -18.23 -3.91
C PRO A 34 11.15 -18.74 -2.48
N LEU A 35 11.53 -17.85 -1.57
CA LEU A 35 11.78 -18.17 -0.15
C LEU A 35 10.53 -17.95 0.71
N GLY A 36 9.44 -17.47 0.10
CA GLY A 36 8.34 -16.93 0.84
C GLY A 36 7.26 -17.90 1.23
N ASP A 37 6.48 -17.49 2.19
CA ASP A 37 5.22 -18.02 2.72
C ASP A 37 4.08 -18.13 1.70
N MET A 38 4.43 -18.27 0.41
CA MET A 38 3.59 -18.07 -0.77
C MET A 38 2.96 -19.36 -1.27
N GLN A 39 2.52 -20.24 -0.35
CA GLN A 39 1.61 -21.30 -0.75
C GLN A 39 0.24 -20.65 -1.03
N PRO A 40 -0.30 -20.76 -2.27
CA PRO A 40 -1.71 -20.43 -2.50
C PRO A 40 -2.55 -21.21 -1.50
N GLY A 41 -3.29 -20.51 -0.64
CA GLY A 41 -4.15 -21.15 0.37
C GLY A 41 -3.65 -21.09 1.83
N SER A 42 -2.51 -20.49 2.14
CA SER A 42 -2.02 -20.38 3.53
C SER A 42 -2.83 -19.44 4.42
N LEU A 43 -3.61 -18.52 3.83
CA LEU A 43 -4.53 -17.64 4.55
C LEU A 43 -5.98 -17.92 4.13
N PRO A 44 -6.94 -17.86 5.07
CA PRO A 44 -8.35 -17.95 4.74
C PRO A 44 -8.79 -16.92 3.70
N ASP A 45 -9.74 -17.26 2.82
CA ASP A 45 -10.30 -16.31 1.83
C ASP A 45 -10.97 -15.08 2.44
N THR A 46 -11.25 -15.13 3.75
CA THR A 46 -11.77 -14.01 4.52
C THR A 46 -10.71 -12.96 4.85
N VAL A 47 -9.42 -13.24 4.63
CA VAL A 47 -8.32 -12.29 4.88
C VAL A 47 -8.12 -11.43 3.64
N ILE A 48 -8.17 -10.12 3.84
CA ILE A 48 -7.88 -9.12 2.82
C ILE A 48 -6.38 -9.02 2.63
N ARG A 49 -5.93 -9.00 1.36
CA ARG A 49 -4.49 -9.05 1.07
C ARG A 49 -4.09 -8.29 -0.18
N SER A 50 -2.80 -7.99 -0.27
CA SER A 50 -2.11 -7.58 -1.47
C SER A 50 -1.01 -8.57 -1.81
N TYR A 51 -0.67 -8.69 -3.10
CA TYR A 51 0.46 -9.46 -3.60
C TYR A 51 1.31 -8.60 -4.51
N GLY A 52 2.65 -8.68 -4.37
CA GLY A 52 3.58 -7.96 -5.22
C GLY A 52 4.97 -8.56 -5.26
N ILE A 53 5.76 -8.11 -6.22
CA ILE A 53 7.18 -8.42 -6.35
C ILE A 53 7.96 -7.21 -5.82
N HIS A 54 8.48 -7.35 -4.60
CA HIS A 54 9.27 -6.32 -3.94
C HIS A 54 10.65 -6.18 -4.60
N PRO A 55 11.24 -4.98 -4.72
CA PRO A 55 12.54 -4.78 -5.39
C PRO A 55 13.71 -5.56 -4.76
N TRP A 56 13.62 -5.95 -3.50
CA TRP A 56 14.65 -6.77 -2.83
C TRP A 56 14.56 -8.27 -3.16
N TYR A 57 13.47 -8.72 -3.80
CA TYR A 57 13.19 -10.14 -4.03
C TYR A 57 12.91 -10.45 -5.50
N ILE A 58 13.54 -9.71 -6.42
CA ILE A 58 13.48 -9.98 -7.86
C ILE A 58 14.47 -11.10 -8.19
N TYR A 59 13.99 -12.20 -8.78
CA TYR A 59 14.85 -13.33 -9.16
C TYR A 59 14.54 -13.90 -10.56
N ASN A 60 13.38 -14.45 -10.80
CA ASN A 60 12.91 -14.92 -12.09
C ASN A 60 11.62 -14.16 -12.45
N VAL A 61 11.81 -13.03 -13.13
CA VAL A 61 10.72 -12.09 -13.42
C VAL A 61 9.53 -12.77 -14.10
N LYS A 62 9.80 -13.66 -15.07
CA LYS A 62 8.72 -14.36 -15.78
C LYS A 62 7.88 -15.22 -14.82
N GLU A 63 8.53 -16.07 -14.04
CA GLU A 63 7.84 -16.97 -13.10
C GLU A 63 7.11 -16.18 -12.01
N GLN A 64 7.74 -15.11 -11.48
CA GLN A 64 7.13 -14.26 -10.48
C GLN A 64 5.89 -13.55 -11.04
N MET A 65 5.95 -13.00 -12.24
CA MET A 65 4.80 -12.34 -12.87
C MET A 65 3.70 -13.33 -13.24
N ASP A 66 4.04 -14.54 -13.73
CA ASP A 66 3.05 -15.59 -14.00
C ASP A 66 2.32 -16.00 -12.71
N LEU A 67 3.06 -16.18 -11.61
CA LEU A 67 2.48 -16.47 -10.29
C LEU A 67 1.65 -15.30 -9.74
N LEU A 68 2.15 -14.07 -9.86
CA LEU A 68 1.43 -12.88 -9.41
C LEU A 68 0.07 -12.76 -10.13
N ARG A 69 0.02 -12.98 -11.45
CA ARG A 69 -1.25 -12.97 -12.22
C ARG A 69 -2.26 -13.98 -11.69
N VAL A 70 -1.83 -15.16 -11.29
CA VAL A 70 -2.70 -16.18 -10.68
C VAL A 70 -3.18 -15.70 -9.31
N LEU A 71 -2.28 -15.20 -8.47
CA LEU A 71 -2.60 -14.79 -7.09
C LEU A 71 -3.57 -13.62 -7.04
N VAL A 72 -3.39 -12.60 -7.91
CA VAL A 72 -4.25 -11.40 -7.90
C VAL A 72 -5.67 -11.65 -8.37
N SER A 73 -5.94 -12.78 -9.03
CA SER A 73 -7.30 -13.21 -9.38
C SER A 73 -8.05 -13.87 -8.22
N GLY A 74 -7.34 -14.17 -7.11
CA GLY A 74 -7.91 -14.81 -5.94
C GLY A 74 -8.88 -13.91 -5.17
N SER A 75 -9.84 -14.56 -4.48
CA SER A 75 -10.77 -13.85 -3.61
C SER A 75 -10.04 -13.18 -2.45
N GLY A 76 -10.47 -11.99 -2.02
CA GLY A 76 -9.84 -11.23 -0.94
C GLY A 76 -8.56 -10.47 -1.34
N VAL A 77 -8.11 -10.55 -2.60
CA VAL A 77 -7.00 -9.74 -3.09
C VAL A 77 -7.51 -8.39 -3.60
N VAL A 78 -7.19 -7.32 -2.88
CA VAL A 78 -7.77 -5.99 -3.11
C VAL A 78 -6.77 -4.98 -3.69
N ALA A 79 -5.49 -5.31 -3.71
CA ALA A 79 -4.43 -4.46 -4.26
C ALA A 79 -3.29 -5.29 -4.84
N ILE A 80 -2.51 -4.70 -5.74
CA ILE A 80 -1.19 -5.18 -6.12
C ILE A 80 -0.16 -4.44 -5.27
N GLY A 81 0.81 -5.15 -4.76
CA GLY A 81 1.86 -4.62 -3.88
C GLY A 81 2.21 -5.64 -2.79
N GLU A 82 3.35 -5.45 -2.24
CA GLU A 82 4.27 -4.33 -2.31
C GLU A 82 5.11 -4.42 -3.59
N ALA A 83 5.08 -3.38 -4.40
CA ALA A 83 5.84 -3.25 -5.63
C ALA A 83 6.61 -1.93 -5.62
N GLY A 84 7.78 -1.81 -6.22
CA GLY A 84 8.42 -0.50 -6.13
C GLY A 84 9.87 -0.43 -6.57
N LEU A 85 10.50 0.67 -6.11
CA LEU A 85 11.86 1.05 -6.45
C LEU A 85 12.66 1.38 -5.19
N ASP A 86 13.83 0.75 -5.05
CA ASP A 86 14.71 0.98 -3.89
C ASP A 86 16.17 1.06 -4.34
N THR A 87 16.83 2.19 -4.11
CA THR A 87 18.25 2.35 -4.45
C THR A 87 19.18 1.54 -3.54
N LEU A 88 18.67 0.94 -2.47
CA LEU A 88 19.42 0.10 -1.55
C LEU A 88 19.30 -1.40 -1.87
N ALA A 89 18.40 -1.77 -2.80
CA ALA A 89 18.27 -3.14 -3.27
C ALA A 89 19.47 -3.57 -4.13
N GLU A 90 19.81 -4.84 -4.09
CA GLU A 90 20.89 -5.41 -4.93
C GLU A 90 20.52 -5.45 -6.41
N SER A 91 19.24 -5.58 -6.72
CA SER A 91 18.75 -5.61 -8.11
C SER A 91 18.99 -4.27 -8.82
N PRO A 92 19.48 -4.28 -10.08
CA PRO A 92 19.71 -3.04 -10.84
C PRO A 92 18.43 -2.23 -11.00
N MET A 93 18.53 -0.89 -10.95
CA MET A 93 17.38 0.02 -11.05
C MET A 93 16.57 -0.18 -12.35
N ASP A 94 17.22 -0.49 -13.45
CA ASP A 94 16.51 -0.72 -14.73
C ASP A 94 15.65 -1.99 -14.67
N LEU A 95 16.13 -3.05 -14.02
CA LEU A 95 15.36 -4.26 -13.77
C LEU A 95 14.19 -3.98 -12.79
N GLN A 96 14.44 -3.21 -11.72
CA GLN A 96 13.38 -2.81 -10.80
C GLN A 96 12.26 -2.04 -11.53
N LYS A 97 12.63 -1.09 -12.41
CA LYS A 97 11.66 -0.33 -13.21
C LYS A 97 10.87 -1.24 -14.16
N GLU A 98 11.52 -2.19 -14.82
CA GLU A 98 10.84 -3.17 -15.69
C GLU A 98 9.78 -3.95 -14.90
N VAL A 99 10.16 -4.52 -13.74
CA VAL A 99 9.27 -5.32 -12.89
C VAL A 99 8.17 -4.45 -12.28
N PHE A 100 8.49 -3.23 -11.87
CA PHE A 100 7.51 -2.27 -11.34
C PHE A 100 6.46 -1.90 -12.41
N LEU A 101 6.89 -1.57 -13.63
CA LEU A 101 5.99 -1.23 -14.74
C LEU A 101 5.10 -2.41 -15.13
N ALA A 102 5.62 -3.65 -15.10
CA ALA A 102 4.82 -4.84 -15.36
C ALA A 102 3.71 -5.01 -14.29
N GLN A 103 4.00 -4.74 -13.03
CA GLN A 103 3.03 -4.78 -11.94
C GLN A 103 2.02 -3.61 -12.02
N ALA A 104 2.49 -2.42 -12.40
CA ALA A 104 1.62 -1.27 -12.60
C ALA A 104 0.59 -1.53 -13.73
N ASN A 105 1.03 -2.13 -14.85
CA ASN A 105 0.12 -2.53 -15.91
C ASN A 105 -0.88 -3.61 -15.46
N LEU A 106 -0.43 -4.58 -14.65
CA LEU A 106 -1.31 -5.59 -14.08
C LEU A 106 -2.36 -4.97 -13.12
N ALA A 107 -1.99 -3.90 -12.40
CA ALA A 107 -2.92 -3.14 -11.56
C ALA A 107 -4.05 -2.52 -12.40
N GLU A 108 -3.72 -1.92 -13.55
CA GLU A 108 -4.71 -1.40 -14.50
C GLU A 108 -5.59 -2.53 -15.09
N GLU A 109 -4.97 -3.64 -15.57
CA GLU A 109 -5.67 -4.80 -16.13
C GLU A 109 -6.69 -5.42 -15.16
N THR A 110 -6.36 -5.42 -13.87
CA THR A 110 -7.18 -6.06 -12.82
C THR A 110 -8.03 -5.07 -12.02
N HIS A 111 -7.99 -3.78 -12.38
CA HIS A 111 -8.68 -2.69 -11.70
C HIS A 111 -8.41 -2.64 -10.19
N LYS A 112 -7.15 -2.81 -9.81
CA LYS A 112 -6.71 -2.81 -8.41
C LYS A 112 -5.74 -1.65 -8.13
N PRO A 113 -5.84 -1.00 -6.96
CA PRO A 113 -4.82 -0.05 -6.50
C PRO A 113 -3.43 -0.69 -6.42
N LEU A 114 -2.39 0.15 -6.57
CA LEU A 114 -0.99 -0.25 -6.46
C LEU A 114 -0.39 0.30 -5.16
N ILE A 115 0.07 -0.58 -4.25
CA ILE A 115 0.80 -0.22 -3.02
C ILE A 115 2.29 -0.24 -3.34
N ILE A 116 2.96 0.89 -3.10
CA ILE A 116 4.29 1.18 -3.65
C ILE A 116 5.32 1.37 -2.55
N HIS A 117 6.38 0.60 -2.63
CA HIS A 117 7.64 0.81 -1.94
C HIS A 117 8.52 1.82 -2.69
N CYS A 118 8.99 2.87 -2.03
CA CYS A 118 9.91 3.82 -2.67
C CYS A 118 10.97 4.33 -1.72
N VAL A 119 12.23 3.91 -1.92
CA VAL A 119 13.37 4.37 -1.13
C VAL A 119 14.37 5.08 -2.05
N LYS A 120 14.50 6.40 -1.85
CA LYS A 120 15.45 7.29 -2.58
C LYS A 120 15.35 7.23 -4.11
N ALA A 121 14.22 6.78 -4.69
CA ALA A 121 13.98 6.62 -6.12
C ALA A 121 12.82 7.49 -6.63
N TRP A 122 12.59 8.65 -6.02
CA TRP A 122 11.43 9.51 -6.28
C TRP A 122 11.32 9.98 -7.73
N ALA A 123 12.45 10.35 -8.35
CA ALA A 123 12.47 10.81 -9.74
C ALA A 123 12.07 9.69 -10.71
N ASP A 124 12.60 8.47 -10.50
CA ASP A 124 12.25 7.29 -11.28
C ASP A 124 10.78 6.90 -11.11
N LEU A 125 10.27 6.91 -9.87
CA LEU A 125 8.86 6.63 -9.58
C LEU A 125 7.92 7.63 -10.28
N ILE A 126 8.24 8.92 -10.22
CA ILE A 126 7.46 9.97 -10.90
C ILE A 126 7.52 9.78 -12.43
N ALA A 127 8.68 9.41 -12.97
CA ALA A 127 8.82 9.11 -14.40
C ALA A 127 7.97 7.91 -14.81
N CYS A 128 7.96 6.83 -14.02
CA CYS A 128 7.10 5.68 -14.24
C CYS A 128 5.62 6.07 -14.25
N LYS A 129 5.16 6.86 -13.28
CA LYS A 129 3.75 7.32 -13.24
C LYS A 129 3.37 8.14 -14.46
N LYS A 130 4.27 9.02 -14.92
CA LYS A 130 4.04 9.82 -16.14
C LYS A 130 3.98 8.96 -17.40
N ALA A 131 4.75 7.88 -17.45
CA ALA A 131 4.75 6.95 -18.58
C ALA A 131 3.48 6.08 -18.63
N VAL A 132 3.07 5.52 -17.49
CA VAL A 132 1.87 4.66 -17.37
C VAL A 132 0.59 5.47 -17.48
N LYS A 133 0.54 6.68 -16.89
CA LYS A 133 -0.68 7.51 -16.75
C LYS A 133 -1.83 6.70 -16.15
N PRO A 134 -1.65 6.15 -14.94
CA PRO A 134 -2.57 5.18 -14.38
C PRO A 134 -3.95 5.78 -14.09
N GLU A 135 -4.99 4.98 -14.31
CA GLU A 135 -6.35 5.23 -13.84
C GLU A 135 -6.53 4.70 -12.41
N MET A 136 -5.84 3.60 -12.07
CA MET A 136 -5.88 3.02 -10.73
C MET A 136 -5.04 3.83 -9.74
N PRO A 137 -5.49 3.92 -8.46
CA PRO A 137 -4.77 4.63 -7.41
C PRO A 137 -3.37 4.06 -7.15
N TRP A 138 -2.38 4.94 -7.04
CA TRP A 138 -1.02 4.62 -6.62
C TRP A 138 -0.78 5.14 -5.21
N ILE A 139 -0.52 4.24 -4.26
CA ILE A 139 -0.34 4.53 -2.84
C ILE A 139 1.11 4.26 -2.45
N ILE A 140 1.84 5.29 -2.04
CA ILE A 140 3.19 5.13 -1.49
C ILE A 140 3.04 4.76 -0.02
N HIS A 141 3.46 3.55 0.35
CA HIS A 141 3.47 3.13 1.75
C HIS A 141 4.73 3.60 2.48
N GLY A 142 4.74 3.53 3.81
CA GLY A 142 5.88 3.86 4.64
C GLY A 142 6.42 5.28 4.47
N PHE A 143 5.58 6.26 4.11
CA PHE A 143 6.06 7.59 3.72
C PHE A 143 6.66 8.36 4.90
N ARG A 144 7.94 8.75 4.76
CA ARG A 144 8.71 9.51 5.78
C ARG A 144 9.34 10.79 5.23
N GLY A 145 8.97 11.19 4.01
CA GLY A 145 9.46 12.41 3.37
C GLY A 145 8.98 13.68 4.07
N ASN A 146 9.54 14.83 3.67
CA ASN A 146 9.12 16.13 4.15
C ASN A 146 7.82 16.63 3.47
N GLY A 147 7.28 17.77 3.95
CA GLY A 147 6.04 18.32 3.43
C GLY A 147 6.12 18.80 1.98
N GLU A 148 7.29 19.22 1.51
CA GLU A 148 7.49 19.67 0.11
C GLU A 148 7.37 18.49 -0.85
N LEU A 149 8.06 17.39 -0.55
CA LEU A 149 7.96 16.14 -1.32
C LEU A 149 6.53 15.58 -1.27
N ALA A 150 5.90 15.53 -0.09
CA ALA A 150 4.52 15.11 0.06
C ALA A 150 3.57 15.94 -0.82
N SER A 151 3.70 17.28 -0.77
CA SER A 151 2.89 18.19 -1.60
C SER A 151 3.11 17.97 -3.09
N GLN A 152 4.35 17.70 -3.51
CA GLN A 152 4.65 17.38 -4.91
C GLN A 152 3.98 16.08 -5.35
N LEU A 153 4.09 15.02 -4.54
CA LEU A 153 3.53 13.69 -4.85
C LEU A 153 2.00 13.73 -4.88
N VAL A 154 1.37 14.40 -3.91
CA VAL A 154 -0.09 14.60 -3.88
C VAL A 154 -0.58 15.34 -5.13
N ARG A 155 0.09 16.42 -5.56
CA ARG A 155 -0.25 17.13 -6.80
C ARG A 155 -0.12 16.24 -8.05
N LEU A 156 0.72 15.22 -8.01
CA LEU A 156 0.85 14.22 -9.07
C LEU A 156 -0.13 13.06 -8.93
N GLY A 157 -1.06 13.12 -7.96
CA GLY A 157 -2.10 12.13 -7.74
C GLY A 157 -1.61 10.86 -7.06
N PHE A 158 -0.53 10.92 -6.26
CA PHE A 158 -0.17 9.84 -5.36
C PHE A 158 -0.91 9.97 -4.03
N TYR A 159 -1.36 8.86 -3.49
CA TYR A 159 -1.75 8.74 -2.10
C TYR A 159 -0.53 8.40 -1.24
N LEU A 160 -0.54 8.80 0.03
CA LEU A 160 0.56 8.58 0.96
C LEU A 160 0.03 7.83 2.19
N SER A 161 0.70 6.74 2.55
CA SER A 161 0.40 6.00 3.78
C SER A 161 1.50 6.20 4.81
N PHE A 162 1.08 6.39 6.07
CA PHE A 162 1.95 6.75 7.17
C PHE A 162 1.84 5.73 8.32
N GLY A 163 3.00 5.29 8.80
CA GLY A 163 3.12 4.47 9.99
C GLY A 163 3.35 5.30 11.26
N ASP A 164 3.99 4.69 12.27
CA ASP A 164 4.30 5.32 13.56
C ASP A 164 5.35 6.45 13.48
N ARG A 165 6.12 6.51 12.38
CA ARG A 165 7.12 7.55 12.13
C ARG A 165 6.75 8.36 10.92
N PHE A 166 6.41 9.60 11.14
CA PHE A 166 5.97 10.51 10.09
C PHE A 166 6.51 11.94 10.29
N ASN A 167 6.48 12.72 9.24
CA ASN A 167 6.71 14.16 9.29
C ASN A 167 5.35 14.89 9.37
N PRO A 168 5.09 15.71 10.40
CA PRO A 168 3.79 16.39 10.55
C PRO A 168 3.42 17.30 9.37
N SER A 169 4.41 17.90 8.68
CA SER A 169 4.13 18.71 7.48
C SER A 169 3.69 17.86 6.29
N ALA A 170 4.19 16.62 6.20
CA ALA A 170 3.76 15.67 5.18
C ALA A 170 2.34 15.15 5.42
N LEU A 171 1.98 14.87 6.69
CA LEU A 171 0.60 14.54 7.05
C LEU A 171 -0.38 15.64 6.61
N ARG A 172 -0.06 16.91 6.94
CA ARG A 172 -0.89 18.04 6.53
C ARG A 172 -1.01 18.19 5.02
N ALA A 173 0.04 17.85 4.26
CA ALA A 173 0.01 17.88 2.80
C ALA A 173 -0.87 16.79 2.19
N ALA A 174 -0.97 15.62 2.83
CA ALA A 174 -1.80 14.49 2.38
C ALA A 174 -3.25 14.56 2.88
N TRP A 175 -3.50 15.24 4.00
CA TRP A 175 -4.82 15.40 4.58
C TRP A 175 -5.71 16.34 3.74
N PRO A 176 -7.02 16.03 3.56
CA PRO A 176 -7.73 14.85 4.05
C PRO A 176 -7.77 13.67 3.07
N ASP A 177 -7.68 13.90 1.76
CA ASP A 177 -8.15 12.97 0.74
C ASP A 177 -7.08 12.01 0.21
N PHE A 178 -5.79 12.30 0.49
CA PHE A 178 -4.64 11.52 0.00
C PHE A 178 -3.89 10.77 1.11
N LEU A 179 -4.49 10.64 2.30
CA LEU A 179 -3.86 10.09 3.49
C LEU A 179 -4.40 8.69 3.80
N PHE A 180 -3.46 7.76 4.06
CA PHE A 180 -3.70 6.43 4.62
C PHE A 180 -2.81 6.18 5.83
N LEU A 181 -3.13 5.14 6.59
CA LEU A 181 -2.39 4.70 7.77
C LEU A 181 -2.06 3.21 7.69
N GLU A 182 -0.94 2.83 8.32
CA GLU A 182 -0.40 1.48 8.25
C GLU A 182 0.47 1.12 9.46
N THR A 183 0.76 -0.17 9.62
CA THR A 183 1.75 -0.68 10.60
C THR A 183 3.00 -1.26 9.95
N ASP A 184 2.95 -1.63 8.65
CA ASP A 184 4.05 -2.21 7.88
C ASP A 184 4.55 -3.52 8.53
N ASP A 185 5.87 -3.64 8.76
CA ASP A 185 6.53 -4.80 9.39
C ASP A 185 6.50 -4.78 10.92
N LYS A 186 5.92 -3.73 11.51
CA LYS A 186 5.95 -3.51 12.96
C LYS A 186 4.82 -4.22 13.69
N SER A 187 5.17 -4.85 14.81
CA SER A 187 4.20 -5.41 15.75
C SER A 187 3.67 -4.31 16.68
N ILE A 188 2.88 -3.39 16.14
CA ILE A 188 2.24 -2.30 16.86
C ILE A 188 0.73 -2.28 16.57
N ASP A 189 -0.03 -1.68 17.48
CA ASP A 189 -1.46 -1.49 17.30
C ASP A 189 -1.71 -0.30 16.35
N ILE A 190 -2.46 -0.52 15.27
CA ILE A 190 -2.85 0.53 14.33
C ILE A 190 -3.59 1.69 15.02
N ARG A 191 -4.34 1.41 16.09
CA ARG A 191 -5.06 2.43 16.87
C ARG A 191 -4.12 3.47 17.48
N GLY A 192 -2.92 3.06 17.90
CA GLY A 192 -1.87 3.98 18.35
C GLY A 192 -1.37 4.89 17.22
N VAL A 193 -1.30 4.39 15.98
CA VAL A 193 -0.96 5.22 14.81
C VAL A 193 -2.04 6.27 14.56
N TYR A 194 -3.33 5.89 14.61
CA TYR A 194 -4.44 6.83 14.48
C TYR A 194 -4.40 7.93 15.53
N GLN A 195 -4.18 7.56 16.80
CA GLN A 195 -4.10 8.53 17.91
C GLN A 195 -2.98 9.55 17.67
N ASN A 196 -1.77 9.08 17.36
CA ASN A 196 -0.61 9.95 17.10
C ASN A 196 -0.83 10.88 15.89
N VAL A 197 -1.46 10.38 14.84
CA VAL A 197 -1.74 11.17 13.62
C VAL A 197 -2.84 12.19 13.88
N ALA A 198 -3.90 11.84 14.61
CA ALA A 198 -4.98 12.76 14.97
C ALA A 198 -4.43 13.92 15.81
N GLU A 199 -3.56 13.62 16.80
CA GLU A 199 -2.87 14.63 17.61
C GLU A 199 -1.98 15.54 16.73
N ALA A 200 -1.19 14.99 15.82
CA ALA A 200 -0.31 15.77 14.93
C ALA A 200 -1.06 16.65 13.93
N LEU A 201 -2.29 16.27 13.57
CA LEU A 201 -3.19 17.04 12.71
C LEU A 201 -4.07 18.03 13.50
N ASP A 202 -4.06 17.98 14.82
CA ASP A 202 -4.95 18.75 15.71
C ASP A 202 -6.43 18.57 15.38
N ILE A 203 -6.85 17.30 15.25
CA ILE A 203 -8.25 16.91 14.96
C ILE A 203 -8.71 15.79 15.89
N PRO A 204 -10.04 15.66 16.14
CA PRO A 204 -10.57 14.49 16.82
C PRO A 204 -10.25 13.20 16.05
N GLU A 205 -9.86 12.13 16.77
CA GLU A 205 -9.60 10.83 16.17
C GLU A 205 -10.78 10.28 15.36
N GLU A 206 -12.00 10.52 15.84
CA GLU A 206 -13.22 10.14 15.12
C GLU A 206 -13.30 10.77 13.72
N LYS A 207 -12.91 12.05 13.60
CA LYS A 207 -12.85 12.75 12.30
C LYS A 207 -11.83 12.11 11.37
N LEU A 208 -10.67 11.72 11.90
CA LEU A 208 -9.65 10.98 11.15
C LEU A 208 -10.18 9.63 10.67
N ARG A 209 -10.79 8.85 11.56
CA ARG A 209 -11.37 7.53 11.24
C ARG A 209 -12.42 7.61 10.13
N ILE A 210 -13.34 8.57 10.23
CA ILE A 210 -14.37 8.81 9.20
C ILE A 210 -13.71 9.12 7.84
N GLN A 211 -12.67 9.94 7.83
CA GLN A 211 -12.00 10.31 6.58
C GLN A 211 -11.21 9.13 5.99
N ILE A 212 -10.46 8.40 6.80
CA ILE A 212 -9.75 7.19 6.34
C ILE A 212 -10.75 6.16 5.80
N ALA A 213 -11.89 5.95 6.45
CA ALA A 213 -12.94 5.06 5.96
C ALA A 213 -13.46 5.46 4.57
N LYS A 214 -13.53 6.78 4.26
CA LYS A 214 -13.84 7.25 2.91
C LYS A 214 -12.69 6.97 1.93
N ASN A 215 -11.45 7.25 2.34
CA ASN A 215 -10.28 7.06 1.48
C ASN A 215 -10.11 5.58 1.10
N VAL A 216 -10.35 4.64 2.03
CA VAL A 216 -10.23 3.19 1.78
C VAL A 216 -11.25 2.65 0.77
N SER A 217 -12.26 3.43 0.39
CA SER A 217 -13.23 3.02 -0.64
C SER A 217 -12.58 2.69 -1.99
N ILE A 218 -11.40 3.23 -2.28
CA ILE A 218 -10.63 2.94 -3.49
C ILE A 218 -10.20 1.47 -3.61
N PHE A 219 -10.16 0.72 -2.49
CA PHE A 219 -9.83 -0.71 -2.48
C PHE A 219 -11.04 -1.61 -2.73
N HIS A 220 -12.23 -1.04 -2.93
CA HIS A 220 -13.48 -1.77 -3.17
C HIS A 220 -13.72 -2.90 -2.17
N LEU A 221 -13.45 -2.65 -0.88
CA LEU A 221 -13.57 -3.66 0.20
C LEU A 221 -15.01 -4.19 0.39
N ASN A 222 -16.00 -3.61 -0.27
CA ASN A 222 -17.43 -3.92 -0.16
C ASN A 222 -17.96 -4.79 -1.33
N GLY A 223 -17.11 -5.66 -1.88
CA GLY A 223 -17.51 -6.60 -2.93
C GLY A 223 -18.32 -7.81 -2.42
#